data_e283e89c84849fac1e40aa68768922f9
#
_entry.id   e283e89c84849fac1e40aa68768922f9
#
_cell.length_a   1.000
_cell.length_b   1.000
_cell.length_c   1.000
_cell.angle_alpha   90.00
_cell.angle_beta   90.00
_cell.angle_gamma   90.00
#
_symmetry.space_group_name_H-M   'P 1'
#
loop_
_entity.id
_entity.type
_entity.pdbx_description
1 polymer ?
#
loop_
_entity_poly.entity_id
_entity_poly.type
_entity_poly.pdbx_seq_one_letter_code
_entity_poly.pdbx_strand_id
1 'polypeptide(L)'
;EKHHFIVEDDFDSEFFMPGKPVETLFMLDDSSSVIYINTFSKSLSPSIRMGYMILPERLMERYKKTSGGFSCTVPVLEQYALAEFINKGYFEQHLSRVRRKQNHKMEV
;
A
#
# COMPACT_ATOMS: atom_id res chain seq x y z
N GLU A 1 23.29 -18.10 -9.30
CA GLU A 1 22.96 -16.97 -8.39
C GLU A 1 21.60 -17.21 -7.77
N LYS A 2 21.55 -17.23 -6.44
CA LYS A 2 20.30 -17.33 -5.71
C LYS A 2 19.66 -15.95 -5.69
N HIS A 3 18.55 -15.79 -6.44
CA HIS A 3 17.76 -14.58 -6.38
C HIS A 3 16.91 -14.61 -5.10
N HIS A 4 17.16 -13.68 -4.20
CA HIS A 4 16.37 -13.49 -3.00
C HIS A 4 15.43 -12.31 -3.18
N PHE A 5 14.22 -12.42 -2.64
CA PHE A 5 13.25 -11.34 -2.59
C PHE A 5 12.97 -11.00 -1.13
N ILE A 6 12.74 -9.73 -0.90
CA ILE A 6 12.33 -9.19 0.41
C ILE A 6 10.87 -8.81 0.31
N VAL A 7 10.06 -9.26 1.26
CA VAL A 7 8.66 -8.84 1.37
C VAL A 7 8.59 -7.76 2.44
N GLU A 8 8.24 -6.55 2.02
CA GLU A 8 8.01 -5.44 2.93
C GLU A 8 6.52 -5.27 3.17
N ASP A 9 6.08 -5.60 4.37
CA ASP A 9 4.71 -5.32 4.83
C ASP A 9 4.71 -3.95 5.52
N ASP A 10 4.24 -2.94 4.79
CA ASP A 10 4.25 -1.56 5.26
C ASP A 10 3.00 -1.28 6.11
N PHE A 11 3.18 -1.29 7.41
CA PHE A 11 2.08 -1.29 8.35
C PHE A 11 1.57 0.11 8.73
N ASP A 12 2.44 1.12 8.85
CA ASP A 12 2.10 2.42 9.41
C ASP A 12 2.81 3.62 8.77
N SER A 13 3.42 3.46 7.61
CA SER A 13 4.23 4.53 7.02
C SER A 13 3.45 5.81 6.72
N GLU A 14 2.15 5.70 6.43
CA GLU A 14 1.30 6.87 6.16
C GLU A 14 1.04 7.72 7.41
N PHE A 15 1.27 7.17 8.59
CA PHE A 15 0.91 7.80 9.87
C PHE A 15 2.12 8.27 10.67
N PHE A 16 3.29 8.29 10.06
CA PHE A 16 4.49 8.64 10.78
C PHE A 16 4.58 10.12 11.16
N MET A 17 5.23 10.33 12.24
CA MET A 17 5.55 11.49 13.08
C MET A 17 5.83 12.80 12.32
N PRO A 18 5.60 13.97 12.97
CA PRO A 18 5.98 15.25 12.41
C PRO A 18 7.47 15.26 12.02
N GLY A 19 7.73 15.46 10.76
CA GLY A 19 9.04 15.36 10.18
C GLY A 19 8.99 14.67 8.84
N LYS A 20 10.01 13.96 8.47
CA LYS A 20 10.09 13.27 7.19
C LYS A 20 9.35 11.93 7.25
N PRO A 21 8.56 11.58 6.22
CA PRO A 21 8.05 10.22 6.08
C PRO A 21 9.23 9.25 6.04
N VAL A 22 9.07 8.09 6.69
CA VAL A 22 10.08 7.05 6.66
C VAL A 22 10.14 6.46 5.25
N GLU A 23 11.32 6.45 4.65
CA GLU A 23 11.51 5.82 3.35
C GLU A 23 11.33 4.30 3.46
N THR A 24 10.59 3.72 2.53
CA THR A 24 10.39 2.29 2.47
C THR A 24 11.57 1.59 1.81
N LEU A 25 11.76 0.32 2.10
CA LEU A 25 12.76 -0.50 1.40
C LEU A 25 12.48 -0.54 -0.10
N PHE A 26 11.21 -0.55 -0.47
CA PHE A 26 10.80 -0.51 -1.87
C PHE A 26 11.29 0.75 -2.59
N MET A 27 11.23 1.90 -1.93
CA MET A 27 11.72 3.17 -2.48
C MET A 27 13.25 3.20 -2.62
N LEU A 28 13.96 2.50 -1.73
CA LEU A 28 15.42 2.47 -1.71
C LEU A 28 16.00 1.37 -2.59
N ASP A 29 15.18 0.46 -3.10
CA ASP A 29 15.63 -0.72 -3.82
C ASP A 29 15.95 -0.45 -5.29
N ASP A 30 17.22 -0.60 -5.64
CA ASP A 30 17.71 -0.50 -7.03
C ASP A 30 17.74 -1.85 -7.75
N SER A 31 17.58 -2.97 -7.03
CA SER A 31 17.79 -4.32 -7.55
C SER A 31 16.51 -5.02 -8.00
N SER A 32 15.35 -4.38 -7.88
CA SER A 32 14.05 -4.98 -8.15
C SER A 32 13.83 -6.28 -7.36
N SER A 33 14.17 -6.26 -6.08
CA SER A 33 14.10 -7.41 -5.17
C SER A 33 13.08 -7.26 -4.06
N VAL A 34 12.42 -6.11 -3.94
CA VAL A 34 11.45 -5.85 -2.88
C VAL A 34 10.03 -6.00 -3.40
N ILE A 35 9.24 -6.83 -2.72
CA ILE A 35 7.80 -6.95 -2.90
C ILE A 35 7.14 -6.09 -1.83
N TYR A 36 6.38 -5.09 -2.23
CA TYR A 36 5.71 -4.18 -1.30
C TYR A 36 4.27 -4.62 -1.09
N ILE A 37 3.84 -4.71 0.15
CA ILE A 37 2.47 -5.07 0.54
C ILE A 37 1.92 -4.02 1.48
N ASN A 38 0.70 -3.58 1.25
CA ASN A 38 -0.02 -2.69 2.16
C ASN A 38 -1.52 -2.94 2.09
N THR A 39 -2.25 -2.42 3.05
CA THR A 39 -3.71 -2.55 3.13
C THR A 39 -4.37 -1.19 3.32
N PHE A 40 -5.65 -1.12 2.97
CA PHE A 40 -6.48 0.06 3.23
C PHE A 40 -7.23 -0.01 4.56
N SER A 41 -7.10 -1.11 5.30
CA SER A 41 -7.81 -1.31 6.58
C SER A 41 -7.42 -0.29 7.64
N LYS A 42 -6.17 0.17 7.65
CA LYS A 42 -5.69 1.20 8.58
C LYS A 42 -5.80 2.60 8.05
N SER A 43 -5.49 2.78 6.78
CA SER A 43 -5.49 4.11 6.16
C SER A 43 -6.91 4.66 5.92
N LEU A 44 -7.88 3.80 5.66
CA LEU A 44 -9.28 4.20 5.45
C LEU A 44 -10.18 3.71 6.58
N SER A 45 -10.46 2.43 6.62
CA SER A 45 -11.37 1.84 7.59
C SER A 45 -11.13 0.33 7.71
N PRO A 46 -11.25 -0.26 8.93
CA PRO A 46 -11.16 -1.71 9.09
C PRO A 46 -12.21 -2.50 8.33
N SER A 47 -13.34 -1.86 7.97
CA SER A 47 -14.38 -2.50 7.16
C SER A 47 -13.98 -2.66 5.70
N ILE A 48 -13.00 -1.91 5.22
CA ILE A 48 -12.46 -2.06 3.88
C ILE A 48 -11.43 -3.19 3.91
N ARG A 49 -11.83 -4.35 3.38
CA ARG A 49 -11.00 -5.56 3.38
C ARG A 49 -10.22 -5.70 2.07
N MET A 50 -9.47 -4.67 1.73
CA MET A 50 -8.62 -4.63 0.54
C MET A 50 -7.18 -4.38 0.90
N GLY A 51 -6.30 -5.14 0.27
CA GLY A 51 -4.87 -4.88 0.28
C GLY A 51 -4.36 -4.81 -1.15
N TYR A 52 -3.13 -4.40 -1.30
CA TYR A 52 -2.46 -4.40 -2.59
C TYR A 52 -1.01 -4.83 -2.45
N MET A 53 -0.48 -5.29 -3.56
CA MET A 53 0.89 -5.76 -3.65
C MET A 53 1.53 -5.13 -4.88
N ILE A 54 2.72 -4.57 -4.69
CA ILE A 54 3.52 -4.06 -5.81
C ILE A 54 4.67 -5.03 -6.03
N LEU A 55 4.67 -5.65 -7.20
CA LEU A 55 5.69 -6.62 -7.59
C LEU A 55 6.81 -5.95 -8.38
N PRO A 56 8.08 -6.37 -8.17
CA PRO A 56 9.15 -6.02 -9.10
C PRO A 56 8.81 -6.50 -10.51
N GLU A 57 9.26 -5.75 -11.50
CA GLU A 57 8.97 -6.03 -12.91
C GLU A 57 9.30 -7.46 -13.31
N ARG A 58 10.44 -7.98 -12.87
CA ARG A 58 10.86 -9.36 -13.18
C ARG A 58 9.96 -10.45 -12.58
N LEU A 59 9.24 -10.14 -11.50
CA LEU A 59 8.25 -11.05 -10.92
C LEU A 59 6.88 -10.90 -11.57
N MET A 60 6.58 -9.74 -12.14
CA MET A 60 5.31 -9.46 -12.74
C MET A 60 4.99 -10.41 -13.90
N GLU A 61 5.97 -10.68 -14.75
CA GLU A 61 5.81 -11.62 -15.86
C GLU A 61 5.50 -13.03 -15.39
N ARG A 62 6.23 -13.48 -14.37
CA ARG A 62 6.01 -14.81 -13.77
C ARG A 62 4.64 -14.88 -13.11
N TYR A 63 4.23 -13.85 -12.42
CA TYR A 63 2.91 -13.75 -11.81
C TYR A 63 1.80 -13.87 -12.86
N LYS A 64 1.90 -13.15 -13.96
CA LYS A 64 0.92 -13.21 -15.05
C LYS A 64 0.81 -14.61 -15.66
N LYS A 65 1.91 -15.33 -15.78
CA LYS A 65 1.93 -16.68 -16.34
C LYS A 65 1.35 -17.72 -15.38
N THR A 66 1.57 -17.59 -14.08
CA THR A 66 1.17 -18.59 -13.09
C THR A 66 -0.16 -18.30 -12.42
N SER A 67 -0.45 -17.03 -12.16
CA SER A 67 -1.61 -16.62 -11.35
C SER A 67 -2.60 -15.71 -12.09
N GLY A 68 -2.26 -15.27 -13.29
CA GLY A 68 -3.09 -14.34 -14.06
C GLY A 68 -4.44 -14.91 -14.49
N GLY A 69 -4.61 -16.25 -14.40
CA GLY A 69 -5.90 -16.90 -14.67
C GLY A 69 -6.85 -16.93 -13.47
N PHE A 70 -6.41 -16.56 -12.28
CA PHE A 70 -7.25 -16.55 -11.09
C PHE A 70 -7.96 -15.20 -10.96
N SER A 71 -9.26 -15.27 -10.63
CA SER A 71 -10.05 -14.07 -10.38
C SER A 71 -9.65 -13.44 -9.04
N CYS A 72 -9.60 -12.11 -9.01
CA CYS A 72 -9.44 -11.37 -7.76
C CYS A 72 -10.69 -11.55 -6.89
N THR A 73 -10.49 -11.82 -5.60
CA THR A 73 -11.59 -12.00 -4.64
C THR A 73 -12.25 -10.69 -4.21
N VAL A 74 -11.61 -9.55 -4.48
CA VAL A 74 -12.18 -8.24 -4.16
C VAL A 74 -13.30 -7.92 -5.16
N PRO A 75 -14.51 -7.55 -4.70
CA PRO A 75 -15.59 -7.16 -5.61
C PRO A 75 -15.20 -5.99 -6.50
N VAL A 76 -15.53 -6.10 -7.79
CA VAL A 76 -15.15 -5.10 -8.80
C VAL A 76 -15.72 -3.72 -8.45
N LEU A 77 -16.94 -3.67 -7.94
CA LEU A 77 -17.59 -2.42 -7.55
C LEU A 77 -16.78 -1.68 -6.48
N GLU A 78 -16.26 -2.41 -5.48
CA GLU A 78 -15.42 -1.83 -4.43
C GLU A 78 -14.08 -1.34 -4.98
N GLN A 79 -13.50 -2.06 -5.93
CA GLN A 79 -12.28 -1.64 -6.60
C GLN A 79 -12.47 -0.33 -7.35
N TYR A 80 -13.55 -0.17 -8.11
CA TYR A 80 -13.86 1.05 -8.83
C TYR A 80 -14.15 2.22 -7.88
N ALA A 81 -14.91 1.96 -6.81
CA ALA A 81 -15.20 2.99 -5.81
C ALA A 81 -13.93 3.52 -5.15
N LEU A 82 -13.02 2.62 -4.78
CA LEU A 82 -11.74 2.99 -4.18
C LEU A 82 -10.85 3.74 -5.17
N ALA A 83 -10.78 3.29 -6.42
CA ALA A 83 -10.01 3.96 -7.45
C ALA A 83 -10.49 5.39 -7.68
N GLU A 84 -11.79 5.60 -7.72
CA GLU A 84 -12.39 6.92 -7.87
C GLU A 84 -12.09 7.82 -6.65
N PHE A 85 -12.18 7.26 -5.46
CA PHE A 85 -11.85 7.97 -4.21
C PHE A 85 -10.41 8.46 -4.20
N ILE A 86 -9.48 7.62 -4.63
CA ILE A 86 -8.05 7.97 -4.74
C ILE A 86 -7.84 9.03 -5.83
N ASN A 87 -8.40 8.83 -7.00
CA ASN A 87 -8.18 9.69 -8.16
C ASN A 87 -8.76 11.10 -7.98
N LYS A 88 -9.83 11.24 -7.22
CA LYS A 88 -10.42 12.55 -6.89
C LYS A 88 -9.73 13.28 -5.74
N GLY A 89 -8.68 12.70 -5.15
CA GLY A 89 -7.92 13.32 -4.08
C GLY A 89 -8.54 13.17 -2.68
N TYR A 90 -9.65 12.49 -2.54
CA TYR A 90 -10.31 12.28 -1.24
C TYR A 90 -9.49 11.43 -0.30
N PHE A 91 -8.74 10.46 -0.83
CA PHE A 91 -7.85 9.61 -0.05
C PHE A 91 -6.76 10.44 0.65
N GLU A 92 -6.11 11.33 -0.09
CA GLU A 92 -5.08 12.23 0.46
C GLU A 92 -5.62 13.19 1.51
N GLN A 93 -6.82 13.74 1.28
CA GLN A 93 -7.50 14.59 2.25
C GLN A 93 -7.81 13.82 3.54
N HIS A 94 -8.24 12.57 3.42
CA HIS A 94 -8.51 11.70 4.55
C HIS A 94 -7.24 11.43 5.36
N LEU A 95 -6.15 11.05 4.70
CA LEU A 95 -4.85 10.81 5.35
C LEU A 95 -4.37 12.06 6.09
N SER A 96 -4.48 13.22 5.47
CA SER A 96 -4.08 14.48 6.10
C SER A 96 -4.89 14.79 7.37
N ARG A 97 -6.18 14.49 7.37
CA ARG A 97 -7.04 14.63 8.55
C ARG A 97 -6.65 13.67 9.67
N VAL A 98 -6.39 12.42 9.33
CA VAL A 98 -6.01 11.41 10.31
C VAL A 98 -4.66 11.74 10.94
N ARG A 99 -3.69 12.15 10.13
CA ARG A 99 -2.37 12.58 10.60
C ARG A 99 -2.47 13.76 11.58
N ARG A 100 -3.29 14.76 11.27
CA ARG A 100 -3.52 15.90 12.17
C ARG A 100 -4.11 15.48 13.50
N LYS A 101 -5.09 14.58 13.48
CA LYS A 101 -5.71 14.07 14.71
C LYS A 101 -4.71 13.29 15.56
N GLN A 102 -3.86 12.48 14.94
CA GLN A 102 -2.83 11.74 15.65
C GLN A 102 -1.78 12.65 16.27
N ASN A 103 -1.29 13.62 15.52
CA ASN A 103 -0.33 14.60 16.01
C ASN A 103 -0.89 15.36 17.21
N HIS A 104 -2.14 15.79 17.15
CA HIS A 104 -2.80 16.48 18.26
C HIS A 104 -2.91 15.60 19.51
N LYS A 105 -3.16 14.30 19.35
CA LYS A 105 -3.19 13.36 20.48
C LYS A 105 -1.81 13.13 21.11
N MET A 106 -0.76 13.27 20.33
CA MET A 106 0.61 13.08 20.82
C MET A 106 1.18 14.32 21.53
N GLU A 107 0.65 15.51 21.23
CA GLU A 107 1.02 16.76 21.88
C GLU A 107 0.37 16.96 23.26
N VAL A 108 -0.60 16.17 23.60
CA VAL A 108 -1.30 16.12 24.88
C VAL A 108 -0.76 14.98 25.72
#